data_8b60a5d192b2b21ce691c87c1ae5ea6c
#
_entry.id   8b60a5d192b2b21ce691c87c1ae5ea6c
#
_cell.length_a   1.000
_cell.length_b   1.000
_cell.length_c   1.000
_cell.angle_alpha   90.00
_cell.angle_beta   90.00
_cell.angle_gamma   90.00
#
_symmetry.space_group_name_H-M   'P 1'
#
loop_
_entity.id
_entity.type
_entity.pdbx_description
1 polymer ?
#
loop_
_entity_poly.entity_id
_entity_poly.type
_entity_poly.pdbx_seq_one_letter_code
_entity_poly.pdbx_strand_id
1 'polypeptide(L)'
;QPEGRLAKFVREEIQGDSFSETVSNLTDTVKDVLQNRGNSKLLSYKADVYEEPVWISAEQFRDYVTVDGDDAFDYLSVYFNVKDDNHPPVHFMLLHTMSSLFGGTLSPWLGCFINLVCLGITLWLLLRLGRQLADIFSMRERGRQLGILAVLLYGLSTGALATVLLIRMYGLLSCLCVALLSVHVEKWKDHGFDRKN
;
A
#
# COMPACT_ATOMS: atom_id res chain seq x y z
N GLN A 1 13.25 -22.10 -7.74
CA GLN A 1 12.35 -20.99 -7.39
C GLN A 1 11.05 -21.19 -8.14
N PRO A 2 9.88 -21.02 -7.52
CA PRO A 2 8.65 -20.97 -8.28
C PRO A 2 8.73 -19.78 -9.23
N GLU A 3 8.48 -20.03 -10.50
CA GLU A 3 8.49 -19.01 -11.52
C GLU A 3 7.41 -17.96 -11.20
N GLY A 4 7.78 -16.67 -11.23
CA GLY A 4 6.85 -15.59 -10.97
C GLY A 4 5.67 -15.64 -11.95
N ARG A 5 4.49 -15.22 -11.49
CA ARG A 5 3.24 -15.29 -12.26
C ARG A 5 3.34 -14.65 -13.65
N LEU A 6 3.99 -13.48 -13.71
CA LEU A 6 4.18 -12.77 -14.97
C LEU A 6 5.14 -13.53 -15.89
N ALA A 7 6.23 -14.08 -15.35
CA ALA A 7 7.19 -14.85 -16.13
C ALA A 7 6.52 -16.12 -16.71
N LYS A 8 5.73 -16.81 -15.91
CA LYS A 8 4.95 -17.97 -16.35
C LYS A 8 3.94 -17.59 -17.44
N PHE A 9 3.19 -16.49 -17.23
CA PHE A 9 2.26 -15.98 -18.23
C PHE A 9 2.96 -15.63 -19.55
N VAL A 10 4.10 -14.93 -19.48
CA VAL A 10 4.87 -14.55 -20.67
C VAL A 10 5.35 -15.80 -21.41
N ARG A 11 5.84 -16.79 -20.71
CA ARG A 11 6.32 -18.05 -21.31
C ARG A 11 5.19 -18.86 -21.93
N GLU A 12 4.03 -18.94 -21.30
CA GLU A 12 2.92 -19.82 -21.74
C GLU A 12 1.98 -19.14 -22.73
N GLU A 13 1.75 -17.84 -22.61
CA GLU A 13 0.73 -17.14 -23.40
C GLU A 13 1.33 -16.13 -24.41
N ILE A 14 2.55 -15.64 -24.19
CA ILE A 14 3.16 -14.63 -25.07
C ILE A 14 4.27 -15.22 -25.91
N GLN A 15 5.15 -16.03 -25.34
CA GLN A 15 6.31 -16.58 -26.05
C GLN A 15 5.85 -17.57 -27.13
N GLY A 16 6.16 -17.25 -28.41
CA GLY A 16 5.90 -18.12 -29.55
C GLY A 16 7.19 -18.70 -30.11
N ASP A 17 7.07 -19.66 -31.02
CA ASP A 17 8.19 -20.32 -31.70
C ASP A 17 8.94 -19.37 -32.66
N SER A 18 8.32 -18.23 -33.00
CA SER A 18 8.93 -17.21 -33.86
C SER A 18 8.72 -15.79 -33.28
N PHE A 19 9.58 -14.87 -33.69
CA PHE A 19 9.43 -13.45 -33.32
C PHE A 19 8.09 -12.86 -33.75
N SER A 20 7.61 -13.21 -34.95
CA SER A 20 6.31 -12.77 -35.48
C SER A 20 5.14 -13.27 -34.60
N GLU A 21 5.20 -14.50 -34.15
CA GLU A 21 4.20 -15.10 -33.28
C GLU A 21 4.19 -14.47 -31.89
N THR A 22 5.36 -14.25 -31.30
CA THR A 22 5.49 -13.53 -30.03
C THR A 22 4.89 -12.12 -30.10
N VAL A 23 5.13 -11.37 -31.18
CA VAL A 23 4.54 -10.03 -31.38
C VAL A 23 3.02 -10.12 -31.56
N SER A 24 2.51 -11.13 -32.26
CA SER A 24 1.07 -11.36 -32.40
C SER A 24 0.42 -11.64 -31.04
N ASN A 25 0.97 -12.57 -30.26
CA ASN A 25 0.47 -12.95 -28.94
C ASN A 25 0.48 -11.75 -27.96
N LEU A 26 1.55 -10.96 -27.99
CA LEU A 26 1.63 -9.73 -27.19
C LEU A 26 0.56 -8.73 -27.61
N THR A 27 0.34 -8.55 -28.90
CA THR A 27 -0.69 -7.65 -29.43
C THR A 27 -2.09 -8.09 -29.00
N ASP A 28 -2.37 -9.38 -29.04
CA ASP A 28 -3.64 -9.94 -28.63
C ASP A 28 -3.85 -9.87 -27.12
N THR A 29 -2.79 -10.05 -26.34
CA THR A 29 -2.80 -9.81 -24.89
C THR A 29 -3.13 -8.35 -24.56
N VAL A 30 -2.51 -7.40 -25.26
CA VAL A 30 -2.81 -5.96 -25.06
C VAL A 30 -4.26 -5.65 -25.43
N LYS A 31 -4.78 -6.19 -26.52
CA LYS A 31 -6.20 -6.06 -26.90
C LYS A 31 -7.12 -6.64 -25.84
N ASP A 32 -6.81 -7.84 -25.34
CA ASP A 32 -7.58 -8.49 -24.29
C ASP A 32 -7.64 -7.64 -23.00
N VAL A 33 -6.51 -7.09 -22.56
CA VAL A 33 -6.46 -6.18 -21.40
C VAL A 33 -7.30 -4.93 -21.61
N LEU A 34 -7.27 -4.35 -22.82
CA LEU A 34 -8.03 -3.13 -23.14
C LEU A 34 -9.53 -3.39 -23.25
N GLN A 35 -9.92 -4.55 -23.81
CA GLN A 35 -11.32 -4.90 -24.04
C GLN A 35 -12.00 -5.50 -22.81
N ASN A 36 -11.32 -6.41 -22.14
CA ASN A 36 -11.87 -7.20 -21.02
C ASN A 36 -11.52 -6.63 -19.64
N ARG A 37 -10.67 -5.60 -19.57
CA ARG A 37 -10.25 -4.93 -18.33
C ARG A 37 -9.84 -5.95 -17.24
N GLY A 38 -10.51 -5.89 -16.07
CA GLY A 38 -10.22 -6.77 -14.94
C GLY A 38 -10.44 -8.26 -15.15
N ASN A 39 -11.15 -8.67 -16.22
CA ASN A 39 -11.39 -10.06 -16.60
C ASN A 39 -10.46 -10.55 -17.71
N SER A 40 -9.47 -9.77 -18.11
CA SER A 40 -8.49 -10.20 -19.11
C SER A 40 -7.71 -11.42 -18.64
N LYS A 41 -7.21 -12.23 -19.61
CA LYS A 41 -6.38 -13.40 -19.30
C LYS A 41 -5.19 -13.04 -18.41
N LEU A 42 -4.45 -11.98 -18.74
CA LEU A 42 -3.34 -11.49 -17.94
C LEU A 42 -3.77 -11.19 -16.51
N LEU A 43 -4.90 -10.51 -16.33
CA LEU A 43 -5.38 -10.08 -15.02
C LEU A 43 -6.05 -11.19 -14.21
N SER A 44 -6.52 -12.24 -14.84
CA SER A 44 -7.12 -13.42 -14.20
C SER A 44 -6.16 -14.61 -14.07
N TYR A 45 -4.97 -14.51 -14.66
CA TYR A 45 -3.99 -15.59 -14.63
C TYR A 45 -3.54 -15.91 -13.20
N LYS A 46 -3.60 -17.16 -12.81
CA LYS A 46 -3.19 -17.62 -11.48
C LYS A 46 -1.85 -18.35 -11.57
N ALA A 47 -0.92 -17.97 -10.71
CA ALA A 47 0.28 -18.76 -10.48
C ALA A 47 -0.09 -20.12 -9.88
N ASP A 48 0.85 -21.06 -9.87
CA ASP A 48 0.63 -22.38 -9.29
C ASP A 48 0.13 -22.27 -7.85
N VAL A 49 -1.07 -22.76 -7.62
CA VAL A 49 -1.66 -22.89 -6.30
C VAL A 49 -1.48 -24.36 -5.91
N TYR A 50 -0.90 -24.62 -4.74
CA TYR A 50 -0.89 -25.97 -4.21
C TYR A 50 -2.33 -26.41 -3.93
N GLU A 51 -2.86 -27.31 -4.73
CA GLU A 51 -4.25 -27.80 -4.63
C GLU A 51 -4.46 -28.67 -3.37
N GLU A 52 -3.39 -29.23 -2.82
CA GLU A 52 -3.41 -30.07 -1.63
C GLU A 52 -2.37 -29.61 -0.59
N PRO A 53 -2.60 -29.89 0.71
CA PRO A 53 -1.63 -29.60 1.76
C PRO A 53 -0.34 -30.42 1.53
N VAL A 54 0.71 -29.75 1.14
CA VAL A 54 2.03 -30.36 0.90
C VAL A 54 3.02 -29.88 1.97
N TRP A 55 3.86 -30.80 2.47
CA TRP A 55 4.99 -30.43 3.31
C TRP A 55 6.06 -29.77 2.45
N ILE A 56 6.39 -28.52 2.77
CA ILE A 56 7.47 -27.77 2.10
C ILE A 56 8.67 -27.65 3.01
N SER A 57 9.87 -27.54 2.43
CA SER A 57 11.09 -27.29 3.21
C SER A 57 11.09 -25.88 3.81
N ALA A 58 11.89 -25.66 4.87
CA ALA A 58 12.06 -24.35 5.47
C ALA A 58 12.63 -23.31 4.47
N GLU A 59 13.43 -23.77 3.52
CA GLU A 59 14.00 -22.94 2.46
C GLU A 59 12.92 -22.51 1.47
N GLN A 60 12.08 -23.42 1.00
CA GLN A 60 10.93 -23.11 0.16
C GLN A 60 9.93 -22.16 0.85
N PHE A 61 9.70 -22.37 2.16
CA PHE A 61 8.85 -21.46 2.93
C PHE A 61 9.47 -20.07 3.04
N ARG A 62 10.78 -19.99 3.26
CA ARG A 62 11.48 -18.70 3.31
C ARG A 62 11.42 -17.98 1.96
N ASP A 63 11.67 -18.67 0.87
CA ASP A 63 11.57 -18.15 -0.49
C ASP A 63 10.15 -17.60 -0.79
N TYR A 64 9.13 -18.32 -0.31
CA TYR A 64 7.73 -17.90 -0.45
C TYR A 64 7.37 -16.61 0.33
N VAL A 65 7.99 -16.36 1.48
CA VAL A 65 7.67 -15.21 2.37
C VAL A 65 8.67 -14.06 2.27
N THR A 66 9.74 -14.19 1.51
CA THR A 66 10.72 -13.13 1.26
C THR A 66 10.71 -12.72 -0.21
N VAL A 67 11.17 -11.51 -0.48
CA VAL A 67 11.33 -11.01 -1.84
C VAL A 67 12.78 -11.13 -2.25
N ASP A 68 13.04 -11.89 -3.30
CA ASP A 68 14.38 -12.07 -3.86
C ASP A 68 14.47 -11.50 -5.29
N GLY A 69 15.70 -11.32 -5.76
CA GLY A 69 16.17 -10.85 -7.03
C GLY A 69 15.13 -10.52 -8.12
N ASP A 70 14.55 -11.53 -8.71
CA ASP A 70 13.65 -11.39 -9.85
C ASP A 70 12.24 -10.89 -9.47
N ASP A 71 11.83 -11.09 -8.22
CA ASP A 71 10.55 -10.64 -7.70
C ASP A 71 10.62 -9.21 -7.11
N ALA A 72 11.81 -8.63 -7.01
CA ALA A 72 12.00 -7.31 -6.43
C ALA A 72 11.26 -6.23 -7.26
N PHE A 73 10.44 -5.42 -6.56
CA PHE A 73 9.63 -4.35 -7.14
C PHE A 73 8.58 -4.81 -8.16
N ASP A 74 8.20 -6.10 -8.18
CA ASP A 74 7.09 -6.59 -9.02
C ASP A 74 5.74 -6.24 -8.39
N TYR A 75 5.34 -4.99 -8.56
CA TYR A 75 4.05 -4.47 -8.07
C TYR A 75 2.85 -5.09 -8.79
N LEU A 76 3.05 -5.62 -9.98
CA LEU A 76 1.99 -6.26 -10.73
C LEU A 76 1.59 -7.58 -10.06
N SER A 77 2.58 -8.37 -9.64
CA SER A 77 2.35 -9.59 -8.85
C SER A 77 1.62 -9.29 -7.54
N VAL A 78 2.06 -8.24 -6.81
CA VAL A 78 1.39 -7.80 -5.58
C VAL A 78 -0.07 -7.43 -5.84
N TYR A 79 -0.34 -6.65 -6.88
CA TYR A 79 -1.70 -6.25 -7.24
C TYR A 79 -2.58 -7.47 -7.52
N PHE A 80 -2.08 -8.44 -8.29
CA PHE A 80 -2.85 -9.64 -8.61
C PHE A 80 -3.14 -10.53 -7.42
N ASN A 81 -2.21 -10.62 -6.49
CA ASN A 81 -2.39 -11.40 -5.27
C ASN A 81 -3.43 -10.76 -4.33
N VAL A 82 -3.63 -9.45 -4.41
CA VAL A 82 -4.46 -8.69 -3.47
C VAL A 82 -5.76 -8.19 -4.11
N LYS A 83 -5.91 -8.23 -5.44
CA LYS A 83 -7.07 -7.65 -6.15
C LYS A 83 -8.43 -8.21 -5.70
N ASP A 84 -8.46 -9.48 -5.27
CA ASP A 84 -9.66 -10.17 -4.82
C ASP A 84 -9.79 -10.16 -3.29
N ASP A 85 -8.88 -9.49 -2.58
CA ASP A 85 -8.94 -9.28 -1.14
C ASP A 85 -9.74 -7.99 -0.81
N ASN A 86 -10.34 -7.97 0.37
CA ASN A 86 -11.05 -6.81 0.89
C ASN A 86 -10.11 -5.65 1.30
N HIS A 87 -8.80 -5.84 1.18
CA HIS A 87 -7.80 -4.87 1.62
C HIS A 87 -7.24 -4.05 0.44
N PRO A 88 -7.09 -2.71 0.60
CA PRO A 88 -6.47 -1.88 -0.44
C PRO A 88 -5.03 -2.30 -0.75
N PRO A 89 -4.63 -2.36 -2.03
CA PRO A 89 -3.31 -2.87 -2.43
C PRO A 89 -2.13 -1.98 -2.01
N VAL A 90 -2.37 -0.69 -1.72
CA VAL A 90 -1.30 0.29 -1.46
C VAL A 90 -0.41 -0.10 -0.27
N HIS A 91 -0.99 -0.61 0.82
CA HIS A 91 -0.21 -1.06 1.97
C HIS A 91 0.71 -2.24 1.62
N PHE A 92 0.21 -3.20 0.86
CA PHE A 92 0.99 -4.35 0.40
C PHE A 92 2.10 -3.94 -0.58
N MET A 93 1.84 -2.95 -1.44
CA MET A 93 2.87 -2.38 -2.32
C MET A 93 3.98 -1.69 -1.53
N LEU A 94 3.66 -0.95 -0.45
CA LEU A 94 4.65 -0.38 0.44
C LEU A 94 5.46 -1.47 1.17
N LEU A 95 4.79 -2.52 1.66
CA LEU A 95 5.45 -3.65 2.29
C LEU A 95 6.38 -4.36 1.32
N HIS A 96 5.92 -4.60 0.08
CA HIS A 96 6.74 -5.18 -0.98
C HIS A 96 7.95 -4.30 -1.32
N THR A 97 7.79 -2.97 -1.37
CA THR A 97 8.91 -2.04 -1.56
C THR A 97 9.96 -2.22 -0.46
N MET A 98 9.54 -2.26 0.80
CA MET A 98 10.46 -2.46 1.92
C MET A 98 11.13 -3.84 1.84
N SER A 99 10.37 -4.89 1.53
CA SER A 99 10.93 -6.24 1.36
C SER A 99 11.90 -6.31 0.19
N SER A 100 11.64 -5.61 -0.92
CA SER A 100 12.55 -5.52 -2.08
C SER A 100 13.86 -4.80 -1.75
N LEU A 101 13.80 -3.75 -0.92
CA LEU A 101 15.00 -3.01 -0.49
C LEU A 101 15.89 -3.84 0.45
N PHE A 102 15.31 -4.78 1.17
CA PHE A 102 15.99 -5.65 2.14
C PHE A 102 15.85 -7.12 1.76
N GLY A 103 16.06 -7.44 0.48
CA GLY A 103 15.85 -8.75 -0.12
C GLY A 103 16.31 -9.93 0.72
N GLY A 104 15.55 -11.02 0.69
CA GLY A 104 15.82 -12.22 1.47
C GLY A 104 15.65 -12.07 2.99
N THR A 105 15.23 -10.89 3.49
CA THR A 105 15.09 -10.64 4.94
C THR A 105 13.65 -10.80 5.38
N LEU A 106 13.38 -11.79 6.22
CA LEU A 106 12.11 -11.94 6.92
C LEU A 106 12.19 -11.23 8.28
N SER A 107 11.65 -10.01 8.37
CA SER A 107 11.65 -9.24 9.62
C SER A 107 10.34 -8.47 9.81
N PRO A 108 9.68 -8.60 10.98
CA PRO A 108 8.51 -7.80 11.32
C PRO A 108 8.79 -6.29 11.32
N TRP A 109 10.04 -5.88 11.51
CA TRP A 109 10.44 -4.48 11.51
C TRP A 109 10.19 -3.77 10.19
N LEU A 110 10.20 -4.49 9.05
CA LEU A 110 9.92 -3.90 7.74
C LEU A 110 8.49 -3.35 7.68
N GLY A 111 7.50 -4.09 8.19
CA GLY A 111 6.12 -3.64 8.25
C GLY A 111 5.88 -2.63 9.37
N CYS A 112 6.47 -2.82 10.54
CA CYS A 112 6.39 -1.87 11.65
C CYS A 112 6.99 -0.52 11.29
N PHE A 113 8.07 -0.47 10.52
CA PHE A 113 8.69 0.78 10.08
C PHE A 113 7.74 1.63 9.23
N ILE A 114 7.00 1.02 8.30
CA ILE A 114 6.00 1.72 7.50
C ILE A 114 4.96 2.37 8.40
N ASN A 115 4.43 1.64 9.37
CA ASN A 115 3.44 2.14 10.30
C ASN A 115 4.00 3.22 11.23
N LEU A 116 5.27 3.11 11.63
CA LEU A 116 5.96 4.13 12.42
C LEU A 116 6.12 5.45 11.64
N VAL A 117 6.47 5.38 10.35
CA VAL A 117 6.51 6.55 9.46
C VAL A 117 5.11 7.16 9.33
N CYS A 118 4.07 6.35 9.11
CA CYS A 118 2.68 6.81 9.07
C CYS A 118 2.27 7.49 10.39
N LEU A 119 2.66 6.93 11.54
CA LEU A 119 2.43 7.56 12.86
C LEU A 119 3.11 8.92 12.93
N GLY A 120 4.39 9.02 12.57
CA GLY A 120 5.13 10.29 12.58
C GLY A 120 4.45 11.36 11.73
N ILE A 121 4.02 11.01 10.52
CA ILE A 121 3.26 11.91 9.63
C ILE A 121 1.92 12.30 10.28
N THR A 122 1.20 11.34 10.87
CA THR A 122 -0.07 11.59 11.56
C THR A 122 0.09 12.58 12.70
N LEU A 123 1.10 12.41 13.54
CA LEU A 123 1.40 13.32 14.66
C LEU A 123 1.74 14.73 14.16
N TRP A 124 2.52 14.83 13.08
CA TRP A 124 2.82 16.13 12.45
C TRP A 124 1.56 16.79 11.88
N LEU A 125 0.69 16.03 11.22
CA LEU A 125 -0.58 16.52 10.70
C LEU A 125 -1.52 16.97 11.83
N LEU A 126 -1.56 16.28 12.96
CA LEU A 126 -2.35 16.69 14.13
C LEU A 126 -1.86 18.01 14.72
N LEU A 127 -0.53 18.23 14.78
CA LEU A 127 0.02 19.54 15.15
C LEU A 127 -0.42 20.65 14.20
N ARG A 128 -0.39 20.39 12.90
CA ARG A 128 -0.84 21.33 11.87
C ARG A 128 -2.34 21.60 12.00
N LEU A 129 -3.15 20.56 12.14
CA LEU A 129 -4.59 20.66 12.29
C LEU A 129 -5.00 21.48 13.52
N GLY A 130 -4.32 21.28 14.65
CA GLY A 130 -4.56 22.10 15.85
C GLY A 130 -4.35 23.59 15.63
N ARG A 131 -3.32 23.97 14.84
CA ARG A 131 -3.09 25.37 14.45
C ARG A 131 -4.17 25.89 13.49
N GLN A 132 -4.54 25.09 12.48
CA GLN A 132 -5.59 25.45 11.51
C GLN A 132 -6.94 25.70 12.21
N LEU A 133 -7.33 24.81 13.13
CA LEU A 133 -8.56 24.97 13.91
C LEU A 133 -8.53 26.21 14.82
N ALA A 134 -7.41 26.45 15.48
CA ALA A 134 -7.27 27.63 16.33
C ALA A 134 -7.36 28.95 15.54
N ASP A 135 -6.87 28.96 14.30
CA ASP A 135 -7.01 30.11 13.40
C ASP A 135 -8.49 30.37 13.06
N ILE A 136 -9.27 29.32 12.79
CA ILE A 136 -10.70 29.40 12.47
C ILE A 136 -11.50 29.94 13.66
N PHE A 137 -11.19 29.47 14.87
CA PHE A 137 -11.89 29.90 16.09
C PHE A 137 -11.32 31.18 16.75
N SER A 138 -10.44 31.89 16.04
CA SER A 138 -9.78 33.11 16.57
C SER A 138 -9.00 32.90 17.87
N MET A 139 -8.54 31.68 18.10
CA MET A 139 -7.74 31.28 19.27
C MET A 139 -6.28 31.02 18.93
N ARG A 140 -5.70 31.82 18.05
CA ARG A 140 -4.39 31.63 17.44
C ARG A 140 -3.28 31.30 18.43
N GLU A 141 -3.27 31.98 19.59
CA GLU A 141 -2.27 31.76 20.65
C GLU A 141 -2.34 30.34 21.25
N ARG A 142 -3.51 29.71 21.23
CA ARG A 142 -3.75 28.35 21.74
C ARG A 142 -3.54 27.24 20.71
N GLY A 143 -3.31 27.58 19.44
CA GLY A 143 -3.22 26.61 18.36
C GLY A 143 -2.11 25.58 18.55
N ARG A 144 -0.96 26.03 19.08
CA ARG A 144 0.14 25.11 19.41
C ARG A 144 -0.24 24.15 20.53
N GLN A 145 -0.92 24.65 21.56
CA GLN A 145 -1.35 23.87 22.73
C GLN A 145 -2.38 22.81 22.31
N LEU A 146 -3.35 23.19 21.49
CA LEU A 146 -4.35 22.25 20.92
C LEU A 146 -3.69 21.16 20.08
N GLY A 147 -2.73 21.51 19.23
CA GLY A 147 -1.98 20.54 18.44
C GLY A 147 -1.16 19.58 19.31
N ILE A 148 -0.46 20.10 20.35
CA ILE A 148 0.30 19.25 21.28
C ILE A 148 -0.65 18.32 22.05
N LEU A 149 -1.79 18.82 22.53
CA LEU A 149 -2.77 18.00 23.22
C LEU A 149 -3.28 16.87 22.33
N ALA A 150 -3.62 17.16 21.07
CA ALA A 150 -4.05 16.15 20.11
C ALA A 150 -2.96 15.09 19.87
N VAL A 151 -1.71 15.49 19.73
CA VAL A 151 -0.56 14.59 19.58
C VAL A 151 -0.39 13.69 20.79
N LEU A 152 -0.48 14.24 22.00
CA LEU A 152 -0.35 13.46 23.23
C LEU A 152 -1.50 12.47 23.40
N LEU A 153 -2.73 12.92 23.18
CA LEU A 153 -3.92 12.06 23.29
C LEU A 153 -3.91 10.91 22.26
N TYR A 154 -3.56 11.21 21.02
CA TYR A 154 -3.48 10.19 19.97
C TYR A 154 -2.23 9.33 20.15
N GLY A 155 -1.04 9.93 20.25
CA GLY A 155 0.23 9.20 20.24
C GLY A 155 0.45 8.29 21.46
N LEU A 156 -0.16 8.61 22.60
CA LEU A 156 -0.13 7.79 23.81
C LEU A 156 -1.34 6.84 23.92
N SER A 157 -2.25 6.86 22.93
CA SER A 157 -3.39 5.95 22.93
C SER A 157 -2.96 4.51 22.62
N THR A 158 -3.61 3.56 23.26
CA THR A 158 -3.41 2.13 22.97
C THR A 158 -3.73 1.79 21.52
N GLY A 159 -4.69 2.51 20.91
CA GLY A 159 -5.04 2.37 19.50
C GLY A 159 -3.88 2.74 18.58
N ALA A 160 -3.22 3.88 18.80
CA ALA A 160 -2.05 4.29 18.00
C ALA A 160 -0.89 3.30 18.14
N LEU A 161 -0.62 2.84 19.36
CA LEU A 161 0.44 1.84 19.61
C LEU A 161 0.10 0.49 18.94
N ALA A 162 -1.14 0.05 19.05
CA ALA A 162 -1.58 -1.18 18.40
C ALA A 162 -1.46 -1.09 16.86
N THR A 163 -1.80 0.05 16.25
CA THR A 163 -1.69 0.23 14.78
C THR A 163 -0.25 0.22 14.30
N VAL A 164 0.73 0.63 15.13
CA VAL A 164 2.15 0.55 14.77
C VAL A 164 2.65 -0.88 14.79
N LEU A 165 2.29 -1.64 15.83
CA LEU A 165 2.76 -3.02 16.01
C LEU A 165 2.05 -4.02 15.09
N LEU A 166 0.84 -3.72 14.69
CA LEU A 166 0.09 -4.55 13.76
C LEU A 166 0.50 -4.24 12.32
N ILE A 167 1.14 -5.21 11.64
CA ILE A 167 1.56 -5.06 10.24
C ILE A 167 0.33 -5.15 9.33
N ARG A 168 -0.46 -4.07 9.36
CA ARG A 168 -1.69 -3.89 8.57
C ARG A 168 -1.85 -2.43 8.14
N MET A 169 -2.78 -2.19 7.24
CA MET A 169 -3.05 -0.89 6.62
C MET A 169 -3.60 0.18 7.56
N TYR A 170 -3.92 -0.13 8.82
CA TYR A 170 -4.62 0.82 9.73
C TYR A 170 -3.80 2.07 10.03
N GLY A 171 -2.47 1.94 10.14
CA GLY A 171 -1.57 3.09 10.31
C GLY A 171 -1.62 4.03 9.10
N LEU A 172 -1.56 3.47 7.89
CA LEU A 172 -1.69 4.22 6.65
C LEU A 172 -3.08 4.87 6.50
N LEU A 173 -4.15 4.13 6.81
CA LEU A 173 -5.52 4.64 6.77
C LEU A 173 -5.70 5.83 7.72
N SER A 174 -5.25 5.71 8.96
CA SER A 174 -5.30 6.80 9.95
C SER A 174 -4.55 8.05 9.45
N CYS A 175 -3.36 7.86 8.88
CA CYS A 175 -2.57 8.93 8.29
C CYS A 175 -3.33 9.64 7.15
N LEU A 176 -3.91 8.89 6.22
CA LEU A 176 -4.67 9.43 5.11
C LEU A 176 -5.95 10.15 5.56
N CYS A 177 -6.66 9.62 6.56
CA CYS A 177 -7.84 10.28 7.13
C CYS A 177 -7.49 11.64 7.75
N VAL A 178 -6.42 11.72 8.53
CA VAL A 178 -5.98 12.99 9.14
C VAL A 178 -5.45 13.95 8.08
N ALA A 179 -4.75 13.46 7.04
CA ALA A 179 -4.32 14.27 5.92
C ALA A 179 -5.50 14.87 5.16
N LEU A 180 -6.51 14.06 4.84
CA LEU A 180 -7.73 14.51 4.18
C LEU A 180 -8.47 15.56 5.02
N LEU A 181 -8.59 15.34 6.32
CA LEU A 181 -9.20 16.32 7.24
C LEU A 181 -8.41 17.62 7.26
N SER A 182 -7.07 17.59 7.33
CA SER A 182 -6.22 18.77 7.32
C SER A 182 -6.39 19.59 6.03
N VAL A 183 -6.48 18.93 4.87
CA VAL A 183 -6.72 19.58 3.57
C VAL A 183 -8.12 20.22 3.52
N HIS A 184 -9.14 19.52 4.03
CA HIS A 184 -10.50 20.07 4.08
C HIS A 184 -10.60 21.29 4.98
N VAL A 185 -9.98 21.26 6.15
CA VAL A 185 -9.96 22.41 7.08
C VAL A 185 -9.22 23.60 6.48
N GLU A 186 -8.13 23.37 5.75
CA GLU A 186 -7.38 24.41 5.05
C GLU A 186 -8.23 25.07 3.95
N LYS A 187 -8.86 24.27 3.10
CA LYS A 187 -9.76 24.77 2.07
C LYS A 187 -10.97 25.51 2.66
N TRP A 188 -11.50 25.02 3.75
CA TRP A 188 -12.60 25.70 4.44
C TRP A 188 -12.16 27.05 5.00
N LYS A 189 -10.94 27.17 5.51
CA LYS A 189 -10.36 28.44 5.93
C LYS A 189 -10.21 29.42 4.77
N ASP A 190 -9.78 28.95 3.59
CA ASP A 190 -9.51 29.78 2.42
C ASP A 190 -10.78 30.21 1.68
N HIS A 191 -11.82 29.36 1.64
CA HIS A 191 -13.07 29.63 0.94
C HIS A 191 -14.21 30.04 1.87
N GLY A 192 -14.04 29.88 3.13
CA GLY A 192 -15.12 30.00 4.05
C GLY A 192 -15.11 31.25 4.87
N PHE A 193 -16.27 31.64 5.07
CA PHE A 193 -16.81 32.78 5.80
C PHE A 193 -16.75 34.13 5.08
N ASP A 194 -16.91 34.14 3.77
CA ASP A 194 -17.64 35.23 3.15
C ASP A 194 -19.16 35.04 3.46
N ARG A 195 -19.50 34.92 4.73
CA ARG A 195 -20.80 35.26 5.27
C ARG A 195 -20.84 36.76 5.32
N LYS A 196 -20.91 37.38 4.17
CA LYS A 196 -21.50 38.70 4.03
C LYS A 196 -23.01 38.49 4.06
N ASN A 197 -23.56 38.89 5.21
CA ASN A 197 -24.87 39.44 5.48
C ASN A 197 -26.04 38.90 4.63
#